data_2a3a44a5a598302599c5a26730c65b30
#
_entry.id   2a3a44a5a598302599c5a26730c65b30
#
_cell.length_a   1.000
_cell.length_b   1.000
_cell.length_c   1.000
_cell.angle_alpha   90.00
_cell.angle_beta   90.00
_cell.angle_gamma   90.00
#
_symmetry.space_group_name_H-M   'P 1'
#
loop_
_entity.id
_entity.type
_entity.pdbx_description
1 polymer ?
#
loop_
_entity_poly.entity_id
_entity_poly.type
_entity_poly.pdbx_seq_one_letter_code
_entity_poly.pdbx_strand_id
1 'polypeptide(L)'
;MNFRNEYDVIVIGAGPSGVSAAIKCSEKGLKVLIIDSNGNSGGQIYRAPPKSYIKKKAKSLRENLIQMKLSEDLKKNNIDTAYTHTVWQVSPGYKIDAFNDNGTIQWTAKNLIIATGTYEKIIPFEGWTTPGVIGLAACTVMLKSHQTLPGNKIILAGNGPLLILVAYYVLKFGGKVEAIIDTSTKFQWIKSMLPLITNPENFIQGISWILKII
;
A
#
# COMPACT_ATOMS: atom_id res chain seq x y z
N MET A 1 11.35 -12.76 18.11
CA MET A 1 12.64 -12.31 17.51
C MET A 1 13.31 -11.39 18.52
N ASN A 2 14.59 -11.61 18.81
CA ASN A 2 15.36 -10.66 19.62
C ASN A 2 15.91 -9.59 18.69
N PHE A 3 15.32 -8.41 18.69
CA PHE A 3 15.83 -7.25 17.97
C PHE A 3 17.10 -6.73 18.67
N ARG A 4 17.98 -6.11 17.90
CA ARG A 4 19.09 -5.29 18.45
C ARG A 4 18.52 -3.99 18.96
N ASN A 5 19.19 -3.36 19.91
CA ASN A 5 18.79 -2.04 20.40
C ASN A 5 19.26 -0.91 19.46
N GLU A 6 20.34 -1.16 18.69
CA GLU A 6 20.97 -0.16 17.84
C GLU A 6 21.18 -0.66 16.41
N TYR A 7 20.92 0.22 15.45
CA TYR A 7 21.06 -0.01 14.02
C TYR A 7 21.85 1.13 13.36
N ASP A 8 22.50 0.83 12.23
CA ASP A 8 23.10 1.87 11.40
C ASP A 8 22.03 2.70 10.68
N VAL A 9 20.94 2.03 10.26
CA VAL A 9 19.79 2.65 9.60
C VAL A 9 18.50 2.03 10.11
N ILE A 10 17.53 2.87 10.46
CA ILE A 10 16.14 2.46 10.64
C ILE A 10 15.29 3.06 9.53
N VAL A 11 14.44 2.24 8.92
CA VAL A 11 13.49 2.64 7.89
C VAL A 11 12.08 2.51 8.45
N ILE A 12 11.32 3.60 8.47
CA ILE A 12 9.91 3.59 8.87
C ILE A 12 9.03 3.47 7.62
N GLY A 13 8.36 2.34 7.50
CA GLY A 13 7.50 1.97 6.37
C GLY A 13 8.12 0.91 5.47
N ALA A 14 7.44 -0.24 5.35
CA ALA A 14 7.82 -1.38 4.51
C ALA A 14 7.08 -1.38 3.15
N GLY A 15 6.72 -0.21 2.65
CA GLY A 15 6.28 -0.02 1.27
C GLY A 15 7.43 -0.22 0.27
N PRO A 16 7.17 -0.16 -1.05
CA PRO A 16 8.20 -0.37 -2.08
C PRO A 16 9.43 0.52 -1.90
N SER A 17 9.22 1.79 -1.55
CA SER A 17 10.31 2.76 -1.33
C SER A 17 11.18 2.38 -0.14
N GLY A 18 10.54 2.04 1.01
CA GLY A 18 11.25 1.65 2.23
C GLY A 18 12.03 0.35 2.06
N VAL A 19 11.42 -0.64 1.41
CA VAL A 19 12.09 -1.92 1.10
C VAL A 19 13.30 -1.69 0.20
N SER A 20 13.16 -0.90 -0.87
CA SER A 20 14.26 -0.59 -1.77
C SER A 20 15.40 0.15 -1.07
N ALA A 21 15.08 1.12 -0.20
CA ALA A 21 16.07 1.84 0.58
C ALA A 21 16.79 0.91 1.57
N ALA A 22 16.05 0.06 2.29
CA ALA A 22 16.61 -0.91 3.24
C ALA A 22 17.58 -1.88 2.55
N ILE A 23 17.21 -2.42 1.39
CA ILE A 23 18.08 -3.31 0.61
C ILE A 23 19.36 -2.58 0.20
N LYS A 24 19.27 -1.35 -0.31
CA LYS A 24 20.45 -0.57 -0.72
C LYS A 24 21.39 -0.26 0.44
N CYS A 25 20.86 -0.02 1.63
CA CYS A 25 21.66 0.15 2.84
C CYS A 25 22.34 -1.16 3.25
N SER A 26 21.63 -2.29 3.23
CA SER A 26 22.18 -3.59 3.57
C SER A 26 23.26 -4.05 2.58
N GLU A 27 23.11 -3.79 1.28
CA GLU A 27 24.14 -4.05 0.25
C GLU A 27 25.47 -3.30 0.53
N LYS A 28 25.43 -2.23 1.33
CA LYS A 28 26.61 -1.50 1.81
C LYS A 28 27.15 -2.01 3.16
N GLY A 29 26.66 -3.13 3.63
CA GLY A 29 27.08 -3.74 4.90
C GLY A 29 26.50 -3.09 6.15
N LEU A 30 25.50 -2.20 6.02
CA LEU A 30 24.88 -1.54 7.16
C LEU A 30 23.86 -2.47 7.84
N LYS A 31 23.76 -2.36 9.16
CA LYS A 31 22.74 -3.03 9.96
C LYS A 31 21.43 -2.26 9.83
N VAL A 32 20.42 -2.88 9.25
CA VAL A 32 19.16 -2.22 8.92
C VAL A 32 17.99 -2.86 9.66
N LEU A 33 17.13 -2.01 10.24
CA LEU A 33 15.80 -2.37 10.72
C LEU A 33 14.76 -1.66 9.86
N ILE A 34 13.72 -2.39 9.45
CA ILE A 34 12.52 -1.81 8.84
C ILE A 34 11.33 -2.00 9.77
N ILE A 35 10.58 -0.93 10.02
CA ILE A 35 9.41 -0.93 10.92
C ILE A 35 8.16 -0.62 10.11
N ASP A 36 7.09 -1.42 10.28
CA ASP A 36 5.79 -1.16 9.64
C ASP A 36 4.65 -1.60 10.55
N SER A 37 3.58 -0.82 10.57
CA SER A 37 2.35 -1.14 11.30
C SER A 37 1.56 -2.30 10.68
N ASN A 38 1.78 -2.62 9.42
CA ASN A 38 1.18 -3.77 8.76
C ASN A 38 1.97 -5.06 9.06
N GLY A 39 1.33 -6.20 8.90
CA GLY A 39 1.94 -7.52 9.11
C GLY A 39 2.85 -7.99 7.96
N ASN A 40 3.00 -7.22 6.88
CA ASN A 40 3.75 -7.59 5.68
C ASN A 40 4.37 -6.36 5.02
N SER A 41 5.46 -6.59 4.24
CA SER A 41 5.95 -5.60 3.28
C SER A 41 4.98 -5.40 2.11
N GLY A 42 5.18 -4.32 1.33
CA GLY A 42 4.40 -4.00 0.13
C GLY A 42 3.59 -2.73 0.23
N GLY A 43 3.32 -2.22 1.43
CA GLY A 43 2.59 -0.99 1.68
C GLY A 43 1.18 -1.02 1.10
N GLN A 44 0.68 0.12 0.62
CA GLN A 44 -0.66 0.21 0.04
C GLN A 44 -0.75 -0.35 -1.39
N ILE A 45 0.34 -0.23 -2.18
CA ILE A 45 0.35 -0.61 -3.59
C ILE A 45 0.30 -2.13 -3.73
N TYR A 46 1.18 -2.85 -3.02
CA TYR A 46 1.30 -4.31 -3.08
C TYR A 46 0.71 -4.98 -1.85
N ARG A 47 -0.36 -4.38 -1.31
CA ARG A 47 -1.10 -4.93 -0.19
C ARG A 47 -1.68 -6.30 -0.56
N ALA A 48 -1.42 -7.28 0.28
CA ALA A 48 -1.86 -8.65 0.11
C ALA A 48 -2.54 -9.16 1.40
N PRO A 49 -3.48 -10.09 1.30
CA PRO A 49 -4.07 -10.73 2.47
C PRO A 49 -3.03 -11.62 3.17
N PRO A 50 -3.23 -11.95 4.45
CA PRO A 50 -2.47 -12.97 5.14
C PRO A 50 -2.49 -14.29 4.35
N LYS A 51 -1.38 -15.05 4.37
CA LYS A 51 -1.24 -16.29 3.58
C LYS A 51 -2.37 -17.29 3.84
N SER A 52 -2.89 -17.35 5.06
CA SER A 52 -4.03 -18.19 5.47
C SER A 52 -5.35 -17.83 4.80
N TYR A 53 -5.50 -16.58 4.32
CA TYR A 53 -6.73 -16.05 3.73
C TYR A 53 -6.71 -15.97 2.20
N ILE A 54 -5.63 -16.40 1.55
CA ILE A 54 -5.52 -16.28 0.09
C ILE A 54 -6.50 -17.24 -0.60
N LYS A 55 -7.64 -16.74 -1.03
CA LYS A 55 -8.57 -17.45 -1.94
C LYS A 55 -7.90 -17.66 -3.30
N LYS A 56 -8.29 -18.73 -4.05
CA LYS A 56 -7.70 -19.05 -5.37
C LYS A 56 -7.63 -17.85 -6.33
N LYS A 57 -8.67 -16.99 -6.37
CA LYS A 57 -8.74 -15.78 -7.21
C LYS A 57 -7.68 -14.72 -6.83
N ALA A 58 -7.31 -14.62 -5.57
CA ALA A 58 -6.35 -13.63 -5.10
C ALA A 58 -4.89 -14.04 -5.34
N LYS A 59 -4.60 -15.34 -5.45
CA LYS A 59 -3.26 -15.81 -5.86
C LYS A 59 -2.82 -15.28 -7.22
N SER A 60 -3.77 -14.91 -8.08
CA SER A 60 -3.53 -14.40 -9.43
C SER A 60 -3.31 -12.88 -9.49
N LEU A 61 -3.33 -12.18 -8.37
CA LEU A 61 -3.02 -10.74 -8.37
C LEU A 61 -1.50 -10.54 -8.47
N ARG A 62 -1.07 -9.79 -9.49
CA ARG A 62 0.35 -9.42 -9.70
C ARG A 62 0.96 -8.81 -8.43
N GLU A 63 0.16 -8.01 -7.71
CA GLU A 63 0.57 -7.36 -6.47
C GLU A 63 0.98 -8.35 -5.37
N ASN A 64 0.30 -9.49 -5.27
CA ASN A 64 0.63 -10.52 -4.28
C ASN A 64 2.00 -11.15 -4.58
N LEU A 65 2.31 -11.39 -5.85
CA LEU A 65 3.61 -11.92 -6.27
C LEU A 65 4.73 -10.93 -5.97
N ILE A 66 4.50 -9.64 -6.25
CA ILE A 66 5.48 -8.58 -5.95
C ILE A 66 5.67 -8.45 -4.44
N GLN A 67 4.59 -8.48 -3.65
CA GLN A 67 4.66 -8.44 -2.18
C GLN A 67 5.50 -9.61 -1.63
N MET A 68 5.29 -10.82 -2.14
CA MET A 68 6.07 -12.00 -1.74
C MET A 68 7.55 -11.82 -2.07
N LYS A 69 7.86 -11.33 -3.28
CA LYS A 69 9.24 -11.04 -3.70
C LYS A 69 9.90 -10.01 -2.79
N LEU A 70 9.23 -8.90 -2.47
CA LEU A 70 9.75 -7.90 -1.55
C LEU A 70 10.08 -8.49 -0.17
N SER A 71 9.21 -9.36 0.36
CA SER A 71 9.45 -10.05 1.63
C SER A 71 10.64 -11.02 1.57
N GLU A 72 10.82 -11.72 0.44
CA GLU A 72 11.96 -12.60 0.22
C GLU A 72 13.26 -11.82 0.10
N ASP A 73 13.25 -10.70 -0.62
CA ASP A 73 14.43 -9.86 -0.81
C ASP A 73 14.89 -9.25 0.52
N LEU A 74 13.98 -8.86 1.42
CA LEU A 74 14.34 -8.43 2.77
C LEU A 74 15.06 -9.55 3.55
N LYS A 75 14.56 -10.78 3.48
CA LYS A 75 15.19 -11.93 4.16
C LYS A 75 16.56 -12.27 3.59
N LYS A 76 16.71 -12.29 2.26
CA LYS A 76 17.97 -12.56 1.58
C LYS A 76 19.07 -11.57 1.96
N ASN A 77 18.69 -10.32 2.22
CA ASN A 77 19.61 -9.26 2.63
C ASN A 77 19.79 -9.14 4.15
N ASN A 78 19.33 -10.12 4.95
CA ASN A 78 19.45 -10.13 6.41
C ASN A 78 18.96 -8.84 7.09
N ILE A 79 17.87 -8.26 6.58
CA ILE A 79 17.27 -7.04 7.13
C ILE A 79 16.29 -7.45 8.23
N ASP A 80 16.48 -6.86 9.42
CA ASP A 80 15.55 -7.06 10.52
C ASP A 80 14.22 -6.37 10.20
N THR A 81 13.09 -7.05 10.47
CA THR A 81 11.76 -6.54 10.16
C THR A 81 10.85 -6.56 11.38
N ALA A 82 10.46 -5.38 11.86
CA ALA A 82 9.50 -5.17 12.94
C ALA A 82 8.11 -4.86 12.34
N TYR A 83 7.40 -5.89 11.90
CA TYR A 83 6.01 -5.78 11.45
C TYR A 83 5.06 -5.68 12.65
N THR A 84 3.85 -5.15 12.41
CA THR A 84 2.83 -4.89 13.44
C THR A 84 3.31 -3.95 14.55
N HIS A 85 4.29 -3.11 14.26
CA HIS A 85 4.78 -2.08 15.17
C HIS A 85 4.42 -0.69 14.65
N THR A 86 3.71 0.07 15.46
CA THR A 86 3.35 1.46 15.14
C THR A 86 4.34 2.40 15.82
N VAL A 87 5.08 3.14 15.01
CA VAL A 87 5.95 4.22 15.50
C VAL A 87 5.08 5.39 15.91
N TRP A 88 5.24 5.86 17.14
CA TRP A 88 4.48 6.97 17.68
C TRP A 88 5.35 8.19 18.04
N GLN A 89 6.66 7.97 18.20
CA GLN A 89 7.58 9.07 18.48
C GLN A 89 8.96 8.81 17.88
N VAL A 90 9.59 9.89 17.45
CA VAL A 90 11.02 9.96 17.09
C VAL A 90 11.64 11.12 17.87
N SER A 91 12.61 10.81 18.71
CA SER A 91 13.30 11.78 19.57
C SER A 91 14.71 12.10 19.05
N PRO A 92 15.35 13.20 19.52
CA PRO A 92 16.72 13.54 19.15
C PRO A 92 17.69 12.37 19.34
N GLY A 93 18.66 12.24 18.42
CA GLY A 93 19.55 11.08 18.34
C GLY A 93 18.91 9.87 17.69
N TYR A 94 17.82 10.08 16.93
CA TYR A 94 17.04 9.04 16.25
C TYR A 94 16.68 7.88 17.19
N LYS A 95 16.10 8.21 18.35
CA LYS A 95 15.44 7.25 19.22
C LYS A 95 14.02 7.06 18.72
N ILE A 96 13.68 5.85 18.30
CA ILE A 96 12.40 5.51 17.68
C ILE A 96 11.60 4.69 18.66
N ASP A 97 10.48 5.24 19.12
CA ASP A 97 9.53 4.58 20.01
C ASP A 97 8.39 3.99 19.20
N ALA A 98 8.16 2.71 19.36
CA ALA A 98 7.09 2.00 18.71
C ALA A 98 6.36 1.08 19.69
N PHE A 99 5.13 0.70 19.36
CA PHE A 99 4.35 -0.24 20.16
C PHE A 99 3.68 -1.29 19.26
N ASN A 100 3.36 -2.42 19.87
CA ASN A 100 2.49 -3.47 19.36
C ASN A 100 1.65 -4.04 20.49
N ASP A 101 0.91 -5.12 20.22
CA ASP A 101 0.05 -5.78 21.23
C ASP A 101 0.82 -6.32 22.46
N ASN A 102 2.14 -6.50 22.35
CA ASN A 102 2.99 -7.01 23.43
C ASN A 102 3.64 -5.90 24.27
N GLY A 103 3.47 -4.63 23.90
CA GLY A 103 4.00 -3.47 24.61
C GLY A 103 4.82 -2.52 23.74
N THR A 104 5.57 -1.66 24.44
CA THR A 104 6.39 -0.61 23.82
C THR A 104 7.85 -1.05 23.72
N ILE A 105 8.50 -0.69 22.64
CA ILE A 105 9.92 -0.92 22.38
C ILE A 105 10.56 0.35 21.84
N GLN A 106 11.81 0.58 22.19
CA GLN A 106 12.62 1.68 21.69
C GLN A 106 13.85 1.15 20.96
N TRP A 107 14.15 1.71 19.80
CA TRP A 107 15.38 1.49 19.04
C TRP A 107 16.11 2.80 18.82
N THR A 108 17.41 2.70 18.62
CA THR A 108 18.26 3.85 18.25
C THR A 108 18.92 3.60 16.91
N ALA A 109 19.03 4.64 16.09
CA ALA A 109 19.71 4.57 14.81
C ALA A 109 20.72 5.69 14.63
N LYS A 110 21.75 5.45 13.80
CA LYS A 110 22.64 6.50 13.31
C LYS A 110 22.00 7.34 12.21
N ASN A 111 21.12 6.71 11.42
CA ASN A 111 20.40 7.34 10.32
C ASN A 111 18.95 6.86 10.29
N LEU A 112 18.04 7.74 9.90
CA LEU A 112 16.62 7.46 9.80
C LEU A 112 16.13 7.74 8.39
N ILE A 113 15.38 6.78 7.82
CA ILE A 113 14.68 6.95 6.54
C ILE A 113 13.17 6.87 6.81
N ILE A 114 12.45 7.93 6.45
CA ILE A 114 10.99 7.98 6.57
C ILE A 114 10.37 7.63 5.22
N ALA A 115 9.70 6.49 5.13
CA ALA A 115 9.08 5.94 3.93
C ALA A 115 7.62 5.53 4.19
N THR A 116 6.90 6.33 4.98
CA THR A 116 5.54 6.05 5.48
C THR A 116 4.46 6.09 4.41
N GLY A 117 4.79 6.54 3.20
CA GLY A 117 3.86 6.59 2.07
C GLY A 117 2.88 7.75 2.15
N THR A 118 1.67 7.52 1.65
CA THR A 118 0.61 8.53 1.55
C THR A 118 -0.62 8.13 2.34
N TYR A 119 -1.38 9.12 2.74
CA TYR A 119 -2.67 8.97 3.38
C TYR A 119 -3.78 9.55 2.48
N GLU A 120 -4.96 8.94 2.48
CA GLU A 120 -6.09 9.44 1.70
C GLU A 120 -6.59 10.75 2.29
N LYS A 121 -6.66 11.80 1.46
CA LYS A 121 -7.30 13.05 1.83
C LYS A 121 -8.81 12.92 1.62
N ILE A 122 -9.55 12.81 2.71
CA ILE A 122 -11.01 12.79 2.66
C ILE A 122 -11.50 14.22 2.48
N ILE A 123 -12.33 14.42 1.44
CA ILE A 123 -13.00 15.71 1.18
C ILE A 123 -14.46 15.52 1.57
N PRO A 124 -14.93 16.22 2.63
CA PRO A 124 -16.33 16.16 3.03
C PRO A 124 -17.26 16.69 1.93
N PHE A 125 -18.38 16.03 1.72
CA PHE A 125 -19.47 16.44 0.85
C PHE A 125 -20.80 16.15 1.55
N GLU A 126 -21.90 16.72 1.06
CA GLU A 126 -23.21 16.46 1.66
C GLU A 126 -23.53 14.95 1.67
N GLY A 127 -23.82 14.39 2.87
CA GLY A 127 -24.08 12.95 3.04
C GLY A 127 -22.85 12.05 3.15
N TRP A 128 -21.61 12.58 3.22
CA TRP A 128 -20.38 11.76 3.32
C TRP A 128 -20.31 10.86 4.58
N THR A 129 -21.11 11.16 5.61
CA THR A 129 -21.24 10.35 6.84
C THR A 129 -22.35 9.31 6.77
N THR A 130 -23.08 9.22 5.66
CA THR A 130 -24.14 8.22 5.47
C THR A 130 -23.55 6.82 5.50
N PRO A 131 -24.18 5.86 6.21
CA PRO A 131 -23.74 4.46 6.21
C PRO A 131 -23.60 3.92 4.79
N GLY A 132 -22.46 3.29 4.50
CA GLY A 132 -22.11 2.80 3.15
C GLY A 132 -21.24 3.75 2.34
N VAL A 133 -21.10 5.01 2.75
CA VAL A 133 -20.09 5.92 2.16
C VAL A 133 -18.75 5.67 2.81
N ILE A 134 -17.76 5.28 2.00
CA ILE A 134 -16.41 4.97 2.48
C ILE A 134 -15.36 5.59 1.55
N GLY A 135 -14.20 5.90 2.10
CA GLY A 135 -13.06 6.36 1.30
C GLY A 135 -12.57 5.28 0.33
N LEU A 136 -11.97 5.72 -0.77
CA LEU A 136 -11.47 4.84 -1.83
C LEU A 136 -10.33 3.94 -1.32
N ALA A 137 -9.47 4.48 -0.44
CA ALA A 137 -8.43 3.69 0.21
C ALA A 137 -9.03 2.60 1.10
N ALA A 138 -10.09 2.89 1.87
CA ALA A 138 -10.79 1.90 2.68
C ALA A 138 -11.37 0.78 1.80
N CYS A 139 -12.00 1.12 0.67
CA CYS A 139 -12.46 0.15 -0.32
C CYS A 139 -11.31 -0.73 -0.82
N THR A 140 -10.16 -0.12 -1.12
CA THR A 140 -8.96 -0.84 -1.57
C THR A 140 -8.45 -1.82 -0.50
N VAL A 141 -8.48 -1.43 0.78
CA VAL A 141 -8.12 -2.31 1.90
C VAL A 141 -9.06 -3.50 2.00
N MET A 142 -10.37 -3.28 1.92
CA MET A 142 -11.38 -4.35 1.94
C MET A 142 -11.14 -5.35 0.80
N LEU A 143 -10.93 -4.86 -0.41
CA LEU A 143 -10.70 -5.71 -1.59
C LEU A 143 -9.37 -6.46 -1.52
N LYS A 144 -8.25 -5.78 -1.23
CA LYS A 144 -6.91 -6.37 -1.29
C LYS A 144 -6.54 -7.17 -0.04
N SER A 145 -6.82 -6.65 1.17
CA SER A 145 -6.45 -7.32 2.43
C SER A 145 -7.49 -8.32 2.89
N HIS A 146 -8.77 -7.95 2.84
CA HIS A 146 -9.84 -8.80 3.37
C HIS A 146 -10.55 -9.63 2.31
N GLN A 147 -10.29 -9.35 1.02
CA GLN A 147 -10.96 -10.01 -0.12
C GLN A 147 -12.48 -9.95 -0.01
N THR A 148 -12.96 -8.83 0.50
CA THR A 148 -14.38 -8.56 0.77
C THR A 148 -14.84 -7.38 -0.04
N LEU A 149 -16.02 -7.49 -0.65
CA LEU A 149 -16.68 -6.39 -1.34
C LEU A 149 -17.28 -5.43 -0.32
N PRO A 150 -17.17 -4.10 -0.50
CA PRO A 150 -17.82 -3.13 0.36
C PRO A 150 -19.36 -3.12 0.21
N GLY A 151 -19.88 -3.72 -0.84
CA GLY A 151 -21.30 -3.84 -1.12
C GLY A 151 -21.55 -4.62 -2.41
N ASN A 152 -22.81 -4.95 -2.71
CA ASN A 152 -23.18 -5.66 -3.94
C ASN A 152 -23.26 -4.73 -5.15
N LYS A 153 -23.69 -3.48 -4.94
CA LYS A 153 -23.84 -2.43 -5.93
C LYS A 153 -23.04 -1.21 -5.47
N ILE A 154 -22.11 -0.76 -6.27
CA ILE A 154 -21.12 0.24 -5.87
C ILE A 154 -21.14 1.39 -6.86
N ILE A 155 -21.19 2.60 -6.33
CA ILE A 155 -20.97 3.84 -7.07
C ILE A 155 -19.61 4.38 -6.62
N LEU A 156 -18.76 4.70 -7.59
CA LEU A 156 -17.45 5.30 -7.35
C LEU A 156 -17.51 6.78 -7.74
N ALA A 157 -17.11 7.68 -6.83
CA ALA A 157 -17.08 9.11 -7.07
C ALA A 157 -15.75 9.72 -6.66
N GLY A 158 -15.21 10.63 -7.46
CA GLY A 158 -13.95 11.31 -7.19
C GLY A 158 -13.24 11.76 -8.45
N ASN A 159 -11.92 11.69 -8.49
CA ASN A 159 -11.15 11.98 -9.69
C ASN A 159 -9.92 11.06 -9.82
N GLY A 160 -9.47 10.93 -11.07
CA GLY A 160 -8.20 10.29 -11.39
C GLY A 160 -8.26 8.77 -11.58
N PRO A 161 -7.12 8.16 -11.94
CA PRO A 161 -7.04 6.78 -12.42
C PRO A 161 -7.35 5.72 -11.34
N LEU A 162 -7.30 6.12 -10.05
CA LEU A 162 -7.59 5.20 -8.95
C LEU A 162 -9.05 4.74 -8.94
N LEU A 163 -9.99 5.56 -9.44
CA LEU A 163 -11.40 5.16 -9.61
C LEU A 163 -11.51 3.94 -10.54
N ILE A 164 -10.81 3.98 -11.68
CA ILE A 164 -10.80 2.89 -12.66
C ILE A 164 -10.18 1.63 -12.06
N LEU A 165 -9.08 1.77 -11.33
CA LEU A 165 -8.43 0.65 -10.66
C LEU A 165 -9.36 -0.02 -9.65
N VAL A 166 -10.07 0.76 -8.83
CA VAL A 166 -11.00 0.20 -7.85
C VAL A 166 -12.21 -0.42 -8.52
N ALA A 167 -12.76 0.20 -9.58
CA ALA A 167 -13.82 -0.41 -10.40
C ALA A 167 -13.39 -1.77 -10.93
N TYR A 168 -12.20 -1.86 -11.50
CA TYR A 168 -11.63 -3.13 -11.96
C TYR A 168 -11.55 -4.19 -10.86
N TYR A 169 -11.10 -3.82 -9.64
CA TYR A 169 -11.07 -4.78 -8.53
C TYR A 169 -12.46 -5.20 -8.07
N VAL A 170 -13.41 -4.26 -7.98
CA VAL A 170 -14.81 -4.58 -7.64
C VAL A 170 -15.35 -5.64 -8.57
N LEU A 171 -15.22 -5.45 -9.89
CA LEU A 171 -15.65 -6.42 -10.89
C LEU A 171 -14.89 -7.74 -10.79
N LYS A 172 -13.58 -7.69 -10.60
CA LYS A 172 -12.72 -8.88 -10.44
C LYS A 172 -13.12 -9.72 -9.24
N PHE A 173 -13.59 -9.11 -8.15
CA PHE A 173 -14.09 -9.81 -6.97
C PHE A 173 -15.57 -10.21 -7.05
N GLY A 174 -16.23 -9.93 -8.20
CA GLY A 174 -17.60 -10.33 -8.47
C GLY A 174 -18.67 -9.35 -7.98
N GLY A 175 -18.27 -8.11 -7.66
CA GLY A 175 -19.19 -7.01 -7.37
C GLY A 175 -19.71 -6.35 -8.65
N LYS A 176 -20.65 -5.42 -8.48
CA LYS A 176 -21.23 -4.64 -9.57
C LYS A 176 -20.94 -3.15 -9.38
N VAL A 177 -20.39 -2.52 -10.41
CA VAL A 177 -20.21 -1.08 -10.48
C VAL A 177 -21.40 -0.49 -11.22
N GLU A 178 -22.25 0.27 -10.52
CA GLU A 178 -23.45 0.89 -11.10
C GLU A 178 -23.10 2.20 -11.82
N ALA A 179 -22.14 2.95 -11.27
CA ALA A 179 -21.68 4.19 -11.90
C ALA A 179 -20.26 4.56 -11.46
N ILE A 180 -19.56 5.30 -12.32
CA ILE A 180 -18.30 5.99 -12.01
C ILE A 180 -18.55 7.46 -12.30
N ILE A 181 -18.49 8.29 -11.24
CA ILE A 181 -18.66 9.73 -11.31
C ILE A 181 -17.27 10.37 -11.19
N ASP A 182 -16.72 10.79 -12.32
CA ASP A 182 -15.42 11.45 -12.39
C ASP A 182 -15.61 12.97 -12.51
N THR A 183 -15.03 13.71 -11.57
CA THR A 183 -15.06 15.17 -11.56
C THR A 183 -13.98 15.79 -12.45
N SER A 184 -13.10 14.99 -13.05
CA SER A 184 -12.05 15.46 -13.96
C SER A 184 -12.65 15.93 -15.29
N THR A 185 -12.12 17.01 -15.83
CA THR A 185 -12.48 17.48 -17.17
C THR A 185 -11.85 16.61 -18.25
N LYS A 186 -12.45 16.58 -19.44
CA LYS A 186 -11.89 15.88 -20.62
C LYS A 186 -10.46 16.32 -20.93
N PHE A 187 -10.17 17.62 -20.74
CA PHE A 187 -8.84 18.17 -20.95
C PHE A 187 -7.81 17.61 -19.96
N GLN A 188 -8.18 17.47 -18.68
CA GLN A 188 -7.31 16.86 -17.67
C GLN A 188 -7.00 15.39 -18.00
N TRP A 189 -7.99 14.65 -18.49
CA TRP A 189 -7.79 13.27 -18.96
C TRP A 189 -6.78 13.22 -20.12
N ILE A 190 -6.94 14.06 -21.15
CA ILE A 190 -6.02 14.13 -22.30
C ILE A 190 -4.60 14.48 -21.82
N LYS A 191 -4.46 15.49 -20.95
CA LYS A 191 -3.18 15.90 -20.40
C LYS A 191 -2.49 14.79 -19.57
N SER A 192 -3.27 14.01 -18.84
CA SER A 192 -2.73 12.90 -18.04
C SER A 192 -2.34 11.67 -18.89
N MET A 193 -2.86 11.54 -20.10
CA MET A 193 -2.47 10.47 -21.03
C MET A 193 -1.07 10.69 -21.64
N LEU A 194 -0.63 11.94 -21.80
CA LEU A 194 0.68 12.26 -22.39
C LEU A 194 1.85 11.60 -21.64
N PRO A 195 1.96 11.69 -20.31
CA PRO A 195 3.02 10.98 -19.56
C PRO A 195 2.88 9.45 -19.60
N LEU A 196 1.69 8.90 -19.84
CA LEU A 196 1.48 7.46 -19.93
C LEU A 196 2.07 6.87 -21.21
N ILE A 197 2.17 7.66 -22.29
CA ILE A 197 2.80 7.23 -23.56
C ILE A 197 4.27 6.89 -23.33
N THR A 198 4.96 7.60 -22.43
CA THR A 198 6.37 7.33 -22.07
C THR A 198 6.53 6.07 -21.22
N ASN A 199 5.43 5.48 -20.73
CA ASN A 199 5.45 4.29 -19.89
C ASN A 199 4.43 3.26 -20.43
N PRO A 200 4.78 2.53 -21.51
CA PRO A 200 3.85 1.69 -22.27
C PRO A 200 3.21 0.57 -21.44
N GLU A 201 3.90 0.04 -20.43
CA GLU A 201 3.32 -0.99 -19.55
C GLU A 201 2.12 -0.46 -18.76
N ASN A 202 2.25 0.74 -18.17
CA ASN A 202 1.16 1.38 -17.41
C ASN A 202 0.00 1.80 -18.32
N PHE A 203 0.30 2.23 -19.55
CA PHE A 203 -0.70 2.56 -20.56
C PHE A 203 -1.54 1.35 -20.97
N ILE A 204 -0.89 0.24 -21.35
CA ILE A 204 -1.56 -1.01 -21.70
C ILE A 204 -2.37 -1.54 -20.54
N GLN A 205 -1.85 -1.46 -19.32
CA GLN A 205 -2.56 -1.89 -18.12
C GLN A 205 -3.82 -1.05 -17.88
N GLY A 206 -3.73 0.28 -18.01
CA GLY A 206 -4.89 1.17 -17.89
C GLY A 206 -5.98 0.89 -18.92
N ILE A 207 -5.62 0.70 -20.19
CA ILE A 207 -6.56 0.29 -21.26
C ILE A 207 -7.21 -1.04 -20.91
N SER A 208 -6.43 -2.03 -20.45
CA SER A 208 -6.98 -3.35 -20.09
C SER A 208 -8.01 -3.28 -18.97
N TRP A 209 -7.89 -2.32 -18.05
CA TRP A 209 -8.89 -2.10 -17.00
C TRP A 209 -10.16 -1.47 -17.56
N ILE A 210 -10.03 -0.45 -18.41
CA ILE A 210 -11.17 0.22 -19.04
C ILE A 210 -11.98 -0.78 -19.87
N LEU A 211 -11.32 -1.60 -20.71
CA LEU A 211 -11.99 -2.60 -21.53
C LEU A 211 -12.72 -3.70 -20.73
N LYS A 212 -12.43 -3.86 -19.45
CA LYS A 212 -13.13 -4.80 -18.56
C LYS A 212 -14.28 -4.17 -17.78
N ILE A 213 -14.36 -2.85 -17.79
CA ILE A 213 -15.39 -2.07 -17.11
C ILE A 213 -16.56 -1.77 -18.05
N ILE A 214 -16.27 -1.61 -19.35
CA ILE A 214 -17.26 -1.44 -20.43
C ILE A 214 -17.82 -2.80 -20.83
#